data_9c19aaf542277a7069779defb402a365
#
_entry.id   9c19aaf542277a7069779defb402a365
#
_cell.length_a   1.000
_cell.length_b   1.000
_cell.length_c   1.000
_cell.angle_alpha   90.00
_cell.angle_beta   90.00
_cell.angle_gamma   90.00
#
_symmetry.space_group_name_H-M   'P 1'
#
loop_
_entity.id
_entity.type
_entity.pdbx_description
1 polymer ?
#
loop_
_entity_poly.entity_id
_entity_poly.type
_entity_poly.pdbx_seq_one_letter_code
_entity_poly.pdbx_strand_id
1 'polypeptide(L)'
;NAGVTPWIPAKGSVGASGDLAPLAHMSLTLLGEGKARVRGGEWLPATDALRQAGLEPITLAAKEGLALLNGTQASTAFALRGLFEAEDLFASAVVCGALTTEAALGSRRPFDARIHEVRGQRGQIDAAALYRHLLTDDSAISRSHHNCTKVQDPYSLRCQ
;
A
#
# COMPACT_ATOMS: atom_id res chain seq x y z
N ASN A 1 -22.75 -2.13 6.77
CA ASN A 1 -22.76 -0.87 5.99
C ASN A 1 -23.28 0.35 6.79
N ALA A 2 -23.50 0.21 8.11
CA ALA A 2 -23.96 1.32 8.96
C ALA A 2 -22.87 2.38 9.26
N GLY A 3 -21.64 2.12 8.87
CA GLY A 3 -20.51 3.03 9.05
C GLY A 3 -19.91 3.04 10.44
N VAL A 4 -20.19 2.00 11.25
CA VAL A 4 -19.58 1.84 12.57
C VAL A 4 -18.16 1.28 12.42
N THR A 5 -17.18 2.00 12.97
CA THR A 5 -15.78 1.58 12.99
C THR A 5 -15.38 1.27 14.43
N PRO A 6 -14.96 0.03 14.74
CA PRO A 6 -14.49 -0.35 16.06
C PRO A 6 -13.13 0.29 16.37
N TRP A 7 -12.86 0.54 17.65
CA TRP A 7 -11.54 0.92 18.09
C TRP A 7 -10.69 -0.32 18.35
N ILE A 8 -9.59 -0.43 17.64
CA ILE A 8 -8.63 -1.53 17.77
C ILE A 8 -7.28 -0.93 18.13
N PRO A 9 -6.59 -1.41 19.19
CA PRO A 9 -5.25 -0.94 19.54
C PRO A 9 -4.25 -1.14 18.39
N ALA A 10 -3.35 -0.18 18.21
CA ALA A 10 -2.30 -0.26 17.19
C ALA A 10 -1.22 -1.32 17.47
N LYS A 11 -1.20 -1.86 18.69
CA LYS A 11 -0.27 -2.89 19.15
C LYS A 11 -1.04 -4.05 19.77
N GLY A 12 -0.44 -5.26 19.76
CA GLY A 12 -1.04 -6.45 20.37
C GLY A 12 -1.34 -7.58 19.37
N SER A 13 -1.15 -7.34 18.07
CA SER A 13 -1.18 -8.39 17.05
C SER A 13 0.00 -9.36 17.26
N VAL A 14 -0.27 -10.66 17.25
CA VAL A 14 0.72 -11.74 17.35
C VAL A 14 0.78 -12.55 16.06
N GLY A 15 -0.33 -12.65 15.34
CA GLY A 15 -0.43 -13.31 14.05
C GLY A 15 -0.29 -14.85 14.10
N ALA A 16 -0.55 -15.47 15.24
CA ALA A 16 -0.51 -16.92 15.41
C ALA A 16 -1.92 -17.50 15.46
N SER A 17 -2.22 -18.55 14.67
CA SER A 17 -3.55 -19.15 14.51
C SER A 17 -4.67 -18.16 14.18
N GLY A 18 -4.37 -17.21 13.30
CA GLY A 18 -5.14 -16.00 13.08
C GLY A 18 -4.59 -14.84 13.91
N ASP A 19 -5.32 -13.76 13.99
CA ASP A 19 -4.90 -12.58 14.77
C ASP A 19 -5.95 -12.26 15.83
N LEU A 20 -5.90 -13.02 16.92
CA LEU A 20 -6.95 -13.10 17.94
C LEU A 20 -7.23 -11.76 18.63
N ALA A 21 -6.20 -11.02 19.05
CA ALA A 21 -6.37 -9.78 19.80
C ALA A 21 -7.07 -8.67 19.00
N PRO A 22 -6.66 -8.33 17.77
CA PRO A 22 -7.39 -7.37 16.94
C PRO A 22 -8.83 -7.80 16.66
N LEU A 23 -9.07 -9.08 16.39
CA LEU A 23 -10.42 -9.61 16.17
C LEU A 23 -11.29 -9.58 17.42
N ALA A 24 -10.71 -9.80 18.61
CA ALA A 24 -11.41 -9.62 19.87
C ALA A 24 -11.86 -8.17 20.06
N HIS A 25 -10.95 -7.20 19.88
CA HIS A 25 -11.30 -5.78 19.98
C HIS A 25 -12.36 -5.36 18.94
N MET A 26 -12.28 -5.88 17.73
CA MET A 26 -13.30 -5.65 16.72
C MET A 26 -14.66 -6.21 17.15
N SER A 27 -14.66 -7.43 17.71
CA SER A 27 -15.89 -8.13 18.12
C SER A 27 -16.56 -7.54 19.36
N LEU A 28 -15.79 -6.93 20.28
CA LEU A 28 -16.35 -6.23 21.43
C LEU A 28 -17.39 -5.18 21.03
N THR A 29 -17.17 -4.49 19.93
CA THR A 29 -18.13 -3.50 19.42
C THR A 29 -19.48 -4.13 19.09
N LEU A 30 -19.52 -5.36 18.59
CA LEU A 30 -20.77 -6.07 18.32
C LEU A 30 -21.57 -6.37 19.62
N LEU A 31 -20.85 -6.52 20.73
CA LEU A 31 -21.44 -6.76 22.05
C LEU A 31 -21.82 -5.47 22.79
N GLY A 32 -21.56 -4.32 22.18
CA GLY A 32 -21.75 -3.01 22.81
C GLY A 32 -20.64 -2.63 23.78
N GLU A 33 -19.50 -3.32 23.75
CA GLU A 33 -18.38 -3.05 24.63
C GLU A 33 -17.22 -2.33 23.88
N GLY A 34 -16.33 -1.71 24.66
CA GLY A 34 -15.22 -0.95 24.11
C GLY A 34 -15.65 0.39 23.52
N LYS A 35 -14.97 0.83 22.48
CA LYS A 35 -15.22 2.11 21.80
C LYS A 35 -15.44 1.91 20.30
N ALA A 36 -16.27 2.75 19.72
CA ALA A 36 -16.49 2.80 18.28
C ALA A 36 -16.78 4.23 17.84
N ARG A 37 -16.74 4.48 16.56
CA ARG A 37 -17.17 5.75 15.95
C ARG A 37 -18.07 5.49 14.76
N VAL A 38 -18.96 6.42 14.47
CA VAL A 38 -19.87 6.32 13.33
C VAL A 38 -19.41 7.31 12.25
N ARG A 39 -19.21 6.81 11.02
CA ARG A 39 -18.85 7.60 9.83
C ARG A 39 -17.69 8.58 10.04
N GLY A 40 -16.65 8.14 10.77
CA GLY A 40 -15.47 8.97 11.01
C GLY A 40 -15.63 10.06 12.09
N GLY A 41 -16.77 10.08 12.80
CA GLY A 41 -17.02 11.00 13.92
C GLY A 41 -16.16 10.69 15.16
N GLU A 42 -16.60 11.23 16.30
CA GLU A 42 -15.91 11.05 17.58
C GLU A 42 -15.97 9.60 18.11
N TRP A 43 -14.99 9.25 18.95
CA TRP A 43 -14.95 7.96 19.63
C TRP A 43 -15.93 7.95 20.81
N LEU A 44 -16.92 7.10 20.74
CA LEU A 44 -17.97 6.91 21.74
C LEU A 44 -17.85 5.53 22.39
N PRO A 45 -18.49 5.30 23.56
CA PRO A 45 -18.80 3.94 24.00
C PRO A 45 -19.50 3.17 22.87
N ALA A 46 -19.18 1.88 22.71
CA ALA A 46 -19.70 1.10 21.58
C ALA A 46 -21.23 1.02 21.58
N THR A 47 -21.88 0.93 22.75
CA THR A 47 -23.35 1.00 22.87
C THR A 47 -23.94 2.27 22.27
N ASP A 48 -23.31 3.42 22.49
CA ASP A 48 -23.79 4.70 21.99
C ASP A 48 -23.57 4.81 20.49
N ALA A 49 -22.42 4.34 20.00
CA ALA A 49 -22.14 4.28 18.57
C ALA A 49 -23.11 3.36 17.82
N LEU A 50 -23.42 2.17 18.39
CA LEU A 50 -24.41 1.26 17.82
C LEU A 50 -25.79 1.91 17.78
N ARG A 51 -26.23 2.51 18.88
CA ARG A 51 -27.53 3.21 18.96
C ARG A 51 -27.62 4.34 17.93
N GLN A 52 -26.57 5.14 17.81
CA GLN A 52 -26.48 6.20 16.78
C GLN A 52 -26.60 5.65 15.37
N ALA A 53 -26.11 4.46 15.12
CA ALA A 53 -26.17 3.76 13.83
C ALA A 53 -27.50 2.98 13.62
N GLY A 54 -28.42 2.99 14.59
CA GLY A 54 -29.68 2.24 14.55
C GLY A 54 -29.47 0.73 14.72
N LEU A 55 -28.45 0.33 15.47
CA LEU A 55 -28.09 -1.06 15.73
C LEU A 55 -28.16 -1.38 17.21
N GLU A 56 -28.51 -2.63 17.54
CA GLU A 56 -28.50 -3.15 18.90
C GLU A 56 -27.30 -4.10 19.10
N PRO A 57 -26.74 -4.16 20.32
CA PRO A 57 -25.74 -5.16 20.65
C PRO A 57 -26.28 -6.58 20.46
N ILE A 58 -25.40 -7.49 20.04
CA ILE A 58 -25.75 -8.91 19.92
C ILE A 58 -25.38 -9.68 21.20
N THR A 59 -26.06 -10.79 21.44
CA THR A 59 -25.70 -11.77 22.48
C THR A 59 -25.12 -13.00 21.76
N LEU A 60 -23.93 -13.45 22.18
CA LEU A 60 -23.28 -14.61 21.59
C LEU A 60 -23.85 -15.91 22.16
N ALA A 61 -24.03 -16.88 21.28
CA ALA A 61 -24.29 -18.26 21.65
C ALA A 61 -23.00 -19.01 21.98
N ALA A 62 -23.12 -20.25 22.46
CA ALA A 62 -21.98 -21.10 22.77
C ALA A 62 -21.06 -21.28 21.55
N LYS A 63 -19.74 -21.14 21.74
CA LYS A 63 -18.66 -21.21 20.75
C LYS A 63 -18.55 -20.01 19.77
N GLU A 64 -19.50 -19.11 19.68
CA GLU A 64 -19.45 -17.97 18.77
C GLU A 64 -18.32 -16.99 19.13
N GLY A 65 -18.04 -16.80 20.41
CA GLY A 65 -16.92 -15.98 20.84
C GLY A 65 -15.59 -16.43 20.25
N LEU A 66 -15.29 -17.72 20.32
CA LEU A 66 -14.08 -18.28 19.72
C LEU A 66 -14.12 -18.19 18.17
N ALA A 67 -15.27 -18.41 17.56
CA ALA A 67 -15.43 -18.32 16.11
C ALA A 67 -15.14 -16.91 15.57
N LEU A 68 -15.44 -15.87 16.34
CA LEU A 68 -15.15 -14.48 15.97
C LEU A 68 -13.65 -14.12 16.04
N LEU A 69 -12.86 -14.86 16.82
CA LEU A 69 -11.44 -14.57 17.05
C LEU A 69 -10.52 -15.30 16.07
N ASN A 70 -10.92 -16.49 15.61
CA ASN A 70 -10.08 -17.34 14.75
C ASN A 70 -10.32 -17.01 13.29
N GLY A 71 -9.53 -16.08 12.77
CA GLY A 71 -9.61 -15.69 11.38
C GLY A 71 -8.40 -14.90 10.91
N THR A 72 -8.32 -14.70 9.61
CA THR A 72 -7.21 -14.00 8.94
C THR A 72 -7.57 -12.57 8.53
N GLN A 73 -8.71 -12.04 8.96
CA GLN A 73 -9.22 -10.74 8.52
C GLN A 73 -8.26 -9.59 8.86
N ALA A 74 -7.70 -9.58 10.08
CA ALA A 74 -6.74 -8.56 10.48
C ALA A 74 -5.45 -8.67 9.67
N SER A 75 -4.90 -9.88 9.52
CA SER A 75 -3.70 -10.13 8.71
C SER A 75 -3.91 -9.74 7.24
N THR A 76 -5.07 -10.06 6.67
CA THR A 76 -5.44 -9.68 5.30
C THR A 76 -5.56 -8.17 5.15
N ALA A 77 -6.15 -7.47 6.14
CA ALA A 77 -6.25 -6.02 6.13
C ALA A 77 -4.87 -5.35 6.16
N PHE A 78 -3.93 -5.87 6.97
CA PHE A 78 -2.54 -5.39 6.97
C PHE A 78 -1.83 -5.67 5.65
N ALA A 79 -2.02 -6.85 5.06
CA ALA A 79 -1.45 -7.19 3.77
C ALA A 79 -1.95 -6.27 2.65
N LEU A 80 -3.25 -6.01 2.59
CA LEU A 80 -3.85 -5.08 1.64
C LEU A 80 -3.35 -3.65 1.84
N ARG A 81 -3.26 -3.19 3.08
CA ARG A 81 -2.72 -1.86 3.39
C ARG A 81 -1.26 -1.74 2.93
N GLY A 82 -0.44 -2.75 3.25
CA GLY A 82 0.95 -2.80 2.81
C GLY A 82 1.10 -2.82 1.29
N LEU A 83 0.23 -3.55 0.60
CA LEU A 83 0.21 -3.57 -0.87
C LEU A 83 -0.09 -2.18 -1.45
N PHE A 84 -1.14 -1.51 -0.99
CA PHE A 84 -1.50 -0.18 -1.49
C PHE A 84 -0.40 0.85 -1.21
N GLU A 85 0.21 0.83 -0.02
CA GLU A 85 1.34 1.71 0.29
C GLU A 85 2.57 1.40 -0.58
N ALA A 86 2.83 0.13 -0.89
CA ALA A 86 3.92 -0.26 -1.79
C ALA A 86 3.68 0.21 -3.24
N GLU A 87 2.43 0.17 -3.73
CA GLU A 87 2.06 0.71 -5.03
C GLU A 87 2.31 2.22 -5.12
N ASP A 88 1.88 2.98 -4.11
CA ASP A 88 2.12 4.43 -4.03
C ASP A 88 3.61 4.78 -3.96
N LEU A 89 4.37 4.01 -3.16
CA LEU A 89 5.82 4.17 -3.05
C LEU A 89 6.53 3.85 -4.35
N PHE A 90 6.13 2.79 -5.04
CA PHE A 90 6.69 2.42 -6.34
C PHE A 90 6.44 3.51 -7.39
N ALA A 91 5.22 4.01 -7.50
CA ALA A 91 4.89 5.11 -8.40
C ALA A 91 5.73 6.35 -8.11
N SER A 92 5.88 6.71 -6.84
CA SER A 92 6.72 7.82 -6.39
C SER A 92 8.20 7.60 -6.73
N ALA A 93 8.72 6.38 -6.52
CA ALA A 93 10.10 6.02 -6.83
C ALA A 93 10.41 6.14 -8.33
N VAL A 94 9.49 5.71 -9.19
CA VAL A 94 9.65 5.85 -10.65
C VAL A 94 9.75 7.33 -11.06
N VAL A 95 8.87 8.18 -10.53
CA VAL A 95 8.90 9.63 -10.81
C VAL A 95 10.18 10.26 -10.28
N CYS A 96 10.57 9.97 -9.04
CA CYS A 96 11.81 10.47 -8.45
C CYS A 96 13.05 10.01 -9.23
N GLY A 97 13.07 8.75 -9.68
CA GLY A 97 14.15 8.20 -10.50
C GLY A 97 14.27 8.90 -11.86
N ALA A 98 13.14 9.17 -12.51
CA ALA A 98 13.11 9.93 -13.76
C ALA A 98 13.64 11.36 -13.56
N LEU A 99 13.15 12.06 -12.52
CA LEU A 99 13.63 13.40 -12.16
C LEU A 99 15.13 13.42 -11.85
N THR A 100 15.62 12.41 -11.12
CA THR A 100 17.05 12.29 -10.81
C THR A 100 17.88 12.10 -12.08
N THR A 101 17.42 11.24 -12.98
CA THR A 101 18.09 11.01 -14.27
C THR A 101 18.13 12.28 -15.11
N GLU A 102 17.03 13.02 -15.17
CA GLU A 102 16.92 14.29 -15.87
C GLU A 102 17.82 15.37 -15.25
N ALA A 103 17.77 15.55 -13.93
CA ALA A 103 18.56 16.55 -13.21
C ALA A 103 20.07 16.31 -13.32
N ALA A 104 20.49 15.05 -13.32
CA ALA A 104 21.88 14.65 -13.45
C ALA A 104 22.38 14.61 -14.92
N LEU A 105 21.53 14.95 -15.89
CA LEU A 105 21.81 14.80 -17.33
C LEU A 105 22.27 13.38 -17.67
N GLY A 106 21.59 12.37 -17.13
CA GLY A 106 21.83 10.97 -17.41
C GLY A 106 21.43 10.57 -18.83
N SER A 107 21.55 9.29 -19.18
CA SER A 107 21.21 8.79 -20.51
C SER A 107 19.92 7.96 -20.50
N ARG A 108 19.10 8.11 -21.53
CA ARG A 108 17.92 7.27 -21.76
C ARG A 108 18.23 5.88 -22.32
N ARG A 109 19.45 5.67 -22.84
CA ARG A 109 19.85 4.41 -23.48
C ARG A 109 19.65 3.16 -22.62
N PRO A 110 19.88 3.19 -21.28
CA PRO A 110 19.64 2.04 -20.43
C PRO A 110 18.18 1.58 -20.40
N PHE A 111 17.22 2.42 -20.77
CA PHE A 111 15.78 2.10 -20.77
C PHE A 111 15.28 1.60 -22.14
N ASP A 112 16.16 1.31 -23.10
CA ASP A 112 15.79 0.76 -24.41
C ASP A 112 15.01 -0.55 -24.24
N ALA A 113 13.87 -0.67 -24.90
CA ALA A 113 12.97 -1.81 -24.77
C ALA A 113 13.66 -3.16 -24.99
N ARG A 114 14.52 -3.24 -25.99
CA ARG A 114 15.24 -4.46 -26.36
C ARG A 114 16.08 -5.05 -25.22
N ILE A 115 16.69 -4.17 -24.40
CA ILE A 115 17.50 -4.61 -23.25
C ILE A 115 16.62 -5.36 -22.24
N HIS A 116 15.43 -4.84 -21.99
CA HIS A 116 14.53 -5.37 -20.96
C HIS A 116 13.75 -6.57 -21.46
N GLU A 117 13.40 -6.61 -22.76
CA GLU A 117 12.76 -7.75 -23.40
C GLU A 117 13.66 -8.97 -23.41
N VAL A 118 14.95 -8.83 -23.71
CA VAL A 118 15.91 -9.93 -23.66
C VAL A 118 16.08 -10.49 -22.23
N ARG A 119 15.94 -9.66 -21.21
CA ARG A 119 15.94 -10.09 -19.80
C ARG A 119 14.70 -10.86 -19.42
N GLY A 120 13.57 -10.62 -20.08
CA GLY A 120 12.32 -11.37 -19.93
C GLY A 120 11.57 -11.16 -18.62
N GLN A 121 11.97 -10.20 -17.79
CA GLN A 121 11.32 -9.92 -16.49
C GLN A 121 10.21 -8.87 -16.68
N ARG A 122 8.96 -9.26 -16.51
CA ARG A 122 7.80 -8.42 -16.79
C ARG A 122 7.85 -7.08 -16.05
N GLY A 123 8.09 -7.08 -14.73
CA GLY A 123 8.18 -5.85 -13.94
C GLY A 123 9.28 -4.90 -14.42
N GLN A 124 10.43 -5.45 -14.84
CA GLN A 124 11.52 -4.66 -15.41
C GLN A 124 11.13 -4.03 -16.76
N ILE A 125 10.42 -4.78 -17.60
CA ILE A 125 9.91 -4.29 -18.90
C ILE A 125 8.95 -3.13 -18.67
N ASP A 126 8.01 -3.29 -17.74
CA ASP A 126 7.01 -2.29 -17.42
C ASP A 126 7.65 -1.03 -16.78
N ALA A 127 8.58 -1.17 -15.84
CA ALA A 127 9.31 -0.06 -15.25
C ALA A 127 10.11 0.72 -16.31
N ALA A 128 10.83 0.02 -17.19
CA ALA A 128 11.56 0.67 -18.26
C ALA A 128 10.65 1.41 -19.26
N ALA A 129 9.45 0.88 -19.51
CA ALA A 129 8.44 1.55 -20.32
C ALA A 129 7.97 2.86 -19.67
N LEU A 130 7.74 2.86 -18.36
CA LEU A 130 7.41 4.07 -17.60
C LEU A 130 8.52 5.12 -17.69
N TYR A 131 9.78 4.73 -17.52
CA TYR A 131 10.92 5.66 -17.68
C TYR A 131 10.99 6.23 -19.10
N ARG A 132 10.78 5.42 -20.15
CA ARG A 132 10.73 5.94 -21.54
C ARG A 132 9.58 6.93 -21.75
N HIS A 133 8.45 6.72 -21.06
CA HIS A 133 7.31 7.63 -21.13
C HIS A 133 7.59 8.96 -20.42
N LEU A 134 8.23 8.92 -19.26
CA LEU A 134 8.54 10.12 -18.47
C LEU A 134 9.71 10.92 -19.05
N LEU A 135 10.74 10.25 -19.57
CA LEU A 135 11.92 10.85 -20.17
C LEU A 135 11.73 10.99 -21.69
N THR A 136 11.06 12.03 -22.13
CA THR A 136 10.67 12.24 -23.52
C THR A 136 11.85 12.61 -24.44
N ASP A 137 11.65 12.53 -25.77
CA ASP A 137 12.71 12.80 -26.75
C ASP A 137 13.12 14.28 -26.83
N ASP A 138 12.27 15.18 -26.41
CA ASP A 138 12.53 16.63 -26.36
C ASP A 138 13.03 17.12 -24.98
N SER A 139 13.31 16.20 -24.06
CA SER A 139 13.84 16.48 -22.73
C SER A 139 15.26 17.07 -22.76
N ALA A 140 15.71 17.63 -21.64
CA ALA A 140 17.06 18.18 -21.51
C ALA A 140 18.15 17.11 -21.70
N ILE A 141 17.91 15.88 -21.20
CA ILE A 141 18.88 14.77 -21.37
C ILE A 141 18.98 14.31 -22.83
N SER A 142 17.90 14.31 -23.58
CA SER A 142 17.93 13.98 -25.00
C SER A 142 18.76 15.00 -25.78
N ARG A 143 18.60 16.28 -25.50
CA ARG A 143 19.39 17.35 -26.12
C ARG A 143 20.87 17.27 -25.72
N SER A 144 21.18 17.05 -24.44
CA SER A 144 22.56 16.98 -23.93
C SER A 144 23.35 15.79 -24.48
N HIS A 145 22.65 14.70 -24.84
CA HIS A 145 23.25 13.47 -25.34
C HIS A 145 23.17 13.28 -26.86
N HIS A 146 22.71 14.28 -27.63
CA HIS A 146 22.55 14.17 -29.09
C HIS A 146 23.85 13.77 -29.78
N ASN A 147 24.98 14.37 -29.42
CA ASN A 147 26.31 14.07 -29.93
C ASN A 147 27.25 13.47 -28.87
N CYS A 148 26.70 12.75 -27.88
CA CYS A 148 27.48 12.21 -26.79
C CYS A 148 28.34 11.03 -27.24
N THR A 149 29.64 11.13 -27.02
CA THR A 149 30.63 10.08 -27.33
C THR A 149 30.84 9.12 -26.20
N LYS A 150 30.24 9.33 -25.03
CA LYS A 150 30.33 8.45 -23.89
C LYS A 150 29.64 7.11 -24.16
N VAL A 151 30.35 6.03 -23.95
CA VAL A 151 29.83 4.68 -24.14
C VAL A 151 28.86 4.32 -23.01
N GLN A 152 29.07 4.86 -21.82
CA GLN A 152 28.33 4.51 -20.61
C GLN A 152 28.30 5.70 -19.63
N ASP A 153 27.13 6.01 -19.08
CA ASP A 153 26.96 6.94 -17.98
C ASP A 153 27.26 6.29 -16.62
N PRO A 154 27.35 7.05 -15.51
CA PRO A 154 27.53 6.49 -14.19
C PRO A 154 26.43 5.48 -13.85
N TYR A 155 26.82 4.24 -13.55
CA TYR A 155 25.84 3.17 -13.33
C TYR A 155 25.03 3.36 -12.05
N SER A 156 25.45 4.18 -11.11
CA SER A 156 24.65 4.56 -9.94
C SER A 156 23.33 5.24 -10.30
N LEU A 157 23.26 5.94 -11.44
CA LEU A 157 22.02 6.52 -11.96
C LEU A 157 21.16 5.52 -12.73
N ARG A 158 21.79 4.50 -13.33
CA ARG A 158 21.08 3.44 -14.06
C ARG A 158 20.41 2.41 -13.17
N CYS A 159 20.91 2.25 -11.97
CA CYS A 159 20.42 1.25 -11.00
C CYS A 159 19.26 1.77 -10.13
N GLN A 160 18.76 2.94 -10.42
CA GLN A 160 17.62 3.59 -9.71
C GLN A 160 16.29 2.90 -10.03
#